data_6b5042cc30c1ee0879329077d45302cd
#
_entry.id   6b5042cc30c1ee0879329077d45302cd
#
_cell.length_a   1.000
_cell.length_b   1.000
_cell.length_c   1.000
_cell.angle_alpha   90.00
_cell.angle_beta   90.00
_cell.angle_gamma   90.00
#
_symmetry.space_group_name_H-M   'P 1'
#
loop_
_entity.id
_entity.type
_entity.pdbx_description
1 polymer ?
#
loop_
_entity_poly.entity_id
_entity_poly.type
_entity_poly.pdbx_seq_one_letter_code
_entity_poly.pdbx_strand_id
1 'polypeptide(L)'
;ILRKRYTRVLDRVNKLDSDDVFETFMNAFAMTLDPHSNYLSPRQSEEYKIQMSLSYEGIGASLQLDEEFVQVMNVIPGGPAAVDGRLKATDRITAVGQDDGNEMVDVVGWELDDVVQKIRGPGGSKVRLQILPGGAAPGVTEYVLELTRDKIKLEEQAAKKDVIPVERNGATVNIGVITVPSFYQDFDARNRGEKDYISTTRDVRRLLGELRKENIAGLVLDLGLRQPLHQVPRELRPQQRV
;
A
#
# COMPACT_ATOMS: atom_id res chain seq x y z
N ILE A 1 11.46 -33.04 -0.17
CA ILE A 1 10.38 -32.09 0.23
C ILE A 1 10.62 -31.63 1.67
N LEU A 2 10.74 -32.52 2.68
CA LEU A 2 10.92 -32.18 4.10
C LEU A 2 12.16 -31.31 4.35
N ARG A 3 13.35 -31.70 3.79
CA ARG A 3 14.59 -30.93 3.96
C ARG A 3 14.40 -29.47 3.48
N LYS A 4 13.81 -29.24 2.31
CA LYS A 4 13.53 -27.89 1.81
C LYS A 4 12.59 -27.12 2.73
N ARG A 5 11.60 -27.80 3.33
CA ARG A 5 10.67 -27.15 4.28
C ARG A 5 11.41 -26.71 5.55
N TYR A 6 12.23 -27.59 6.14
CA TYR A 6 12.98 -27.25 7.34
C TYR A 6 14.07 -26.19 7.08
N THR A 7 14.76 -26.25 5.94
CA THR A 7 15.71 -25.19 5.56
C THR A 7 15.01 -23.83 5.53
N ARG A 8 13.83 -23.72 4.89
CA ARG A 8 13.07 -22.47 4.86
C ARG A 8 12.61 -21.99 6.24
N VAL A 9 12.30 -22.92 7.16
CA VAL A 9 11.97 -22.55 8.54
C VAL A 9 13.18 -22.00 9.26
N LEU A 10 14.34 -22.65 9.12
CA LEU A 10 15.61 -22.17 9.70
C LEU A 10 16.01 -20.81 9.14
N ASP A 11 15.93 -20.62 7.83
CA ASP A 11 16.22 -19.35 7.18
C ASP A 11 15.31 -18.23 7.71
N ARG A 12 14.03 -18.54 7.95
CA ARG A 12 13.08 -17.58 8.54
C ARG A 12 13.44 -17.25 9.98
N VAL A 13 13.76 -18.26 10.80
CA VAL A 13 14.15 -18.04 12.21
C VAL A 13 15.44 -17.24 12.31
N ASN A 14 16.42 -17.53 11.44
CA ASN A 14 17.69 -16.81 11.42
C ASN A 14 17.57 -15.34 10.96
N LYS A 15 16.46 -14.99 10.31
CA LYS A 15 16.14 -13.61 9.90
C LYS A 15 15.37 -12.80 10.95
N LEU A 16 14.89 -13.45 12.02
CA LEU A 16 14.20 -12.75 13.12
C LEU A 16 15.19 -11.88 13.88
N ASP A 17 14.82 -10.63 14.05
CA ASP A 17 15.53 -9.68 14.89
C ASP A 17 14.89 -9.55 16.28
N SER A 18 15.44 -8.68 17.12
CA SER A 18 14.93 -8.43 18.48
C SER A 18 13.52 -7.85 18.49
N ASP A 19 13.19 -7.05 17.48
CA ASP A 19 11.89 -6.36 17.39
C ASP A 19 10.80 -7.35 16.99
N ASP A 20 11.09 -8.31 16.09
CA ASP A 20 10.19 -9.41 15.75
C ASP A 20 9.86 -10.29 16.96
N VAL A 21 10.88 -10.60 17.77
CA VAL A 21 10.71 -11.39 19.01
C VAL A 21 9.86 -10.61 20.01
N PHE A 22 10.14 -9.32 20.20
CA PHE A 22 9.38 -8.45 21.08
C PHE A 22 7.91 -8.34 20.64
N GLU A 23 7.67 -8.13 19.35
CA GLU A 23 6.33 -8.08 18.77
C GLU A 23 5.56 -9.38 19.02
N THR A 24 6.21 -10.53 18.77
CA THR A 24 5.62 -11.85 19.02
C THR A 24 5.24 -12.02 20.50
N PHE A 25 6.11 -11.61 21.42
CA PHE A 25 5.84 -11.66 22.85
C PHE A 25 4.67 -10.75 23.23
N MET A 26 4.65 -9.50 22.75
CA MET A 26 3.57 -8.54 23.06
C MET A 26 2.22 -8.99 22.51
N ASN A 27 2.20 -9.61 21.32
CA ASN A 27 0.99 -10.17 20.76
C ASN A 27 0.50 -11.39 21.55
N ALA A 28 1.39 -12.28 21.99
CA ALA A 28 1.03 -13.39 22.84
C ALA A 28 0.45 -12.89 24.18
N PHE A 29 1.03 -11.84 24.77
CA PHE A 29 0.50 -11.22 25.99
C PHE A 29 -0.86 -10.57 25.75
N ALA A 30 -1.05 -9.77 24.70
CA ALA A 30 -2.31 -9.11 24.37
C ALA A 30 -3.46 -10.13 24.19
N MET A 31 -3.18 -11.25 23.51
CA MET A 31 -4.15 -12.33 23.32
C MET A 31 -4.60 -13.02 24.62
N THR A 32 -3.80 -12.95 25.69
CA THR A 32 -4.24 -13.48 27.01
C THR A 32 -5.31 -12.60 27.68
N LEU A 33 -5.37 -11.31 27.30
CA LEU A 33 -6.33 -10.36 27.84
C LEU A 33 -7.62 -10.33 27.00
N ASP A 34 -7.47 -10.29 25.69
CA ASP A 34 -8.56 -10.31 24.72
C ASP A 34 -8.08 -10.90 23.39
N PRO A 35 -8.76 -11.92 22.83
CA PRO A 35 -8.37 -12.58 21.60
C PRO A 35 -8.41 -11.66 20.35
N HIS A 36 -9.04 -10.47 20.44
CA HIS A 36 -9.11 -9.47 19.38
C HIS A 36 -8.11 -8.32 19.55
N SER A 37 -7.33 -8.34 20.65
CA SER A 37 -6.31 -7.31 20.89
C SER A 37 -4.98 -7.70 20.28
N ASN A 38 -4.35 -6.75 19.61
CA ASN A 38 -3.03 -6.90 19.00
C ASN A 38 -2.12 -5.75 19.40
N TYR A 39 -0.84 -6.06 19.58
CA TYR A 39 0.22 -5.09 19.59
C TYR A 39 0.68 -4.83 18.14
N LEU A 40 0.78 -3.58 17.76
CA LEU A 40 1.35 -3.17 16.50
C LEU A 40 2.74 -2.56 16.76
N SER A 41 3.77 -3.08 16.13
CA SER A 41 5.08 -2.44 16.13
C SER A 41 4.99 -1.04 15.49
N PRO A 42 5.95 -0.13 15.72
CA PRO A 42 5.93 1.20 15.11
C PRO A 42 5.70 1.15 13.60
N ARG A 43 6.35 0.23 12.92
CA ARG A 43 6.22 -0.01 11.48
C ARG A 43 4.81 -0.46 11.09
N GLN A 44 4.25 -1.44 11.78
CA GLN A 44 2.89 -1.92 11.52
C GLN A 44 1.85 -0.85 11.83
N SER A 45 2.09 -0.04 12.87
CA SER A 45 1.25 1.10 13.21
C SER A 45 1.22 2.15 12.08
N GLU A 46 2.38 2.42 11.46
CA GLU A 46 2.45 3.31 10.31
C GLU A 46 1.68 2.73 9.10
N GLU A 47 1.89 1.46 8.77
CA GLU A 47 1.14 0.80 7.71
C GLU A 47 -0.37 0.80 7.96
N TYR A 48 -0.78 0.54 9.19
CA TYR A 48 -2.18 0.63 9.59
C TYR A 48 -2.74 2.05 9.39
N LYS A 49 -1.99 3.08 9.77
CA LYS A 49 -2.37 4.49 9.54
C LYS A 49 -2.54 4.78 8.04
N ILE A 50 -1.62 4.31 7.20
CA ILE A 50 -1.71 4.45 5.74
C ILE A 50 -2.98 3.82 5.19
N GLN A 51 -3.29 2.59 5.61
CA GLN A 51 -4.49 1.89 5.21
C GLN A 51 -5.77 2.60 5.67
N MET A 52 -5.76 3.12 6.89
CA MET A 52 -6.91 3.81 7.46
C MET A 52 -7.10 5.23 6.88
N SER A 53 -6.03 5.96 6.59
CA SER A 53 -6.11 7.29 5.98
C SER A 53 -6.25 7.26 4.46
N LEU A 54 -6.08 6.09 3.82
CA LEU A 54 -5.96 5.91 2.38
C LEU A 54 -4.95 6.89 1.75
N SER A 55 -3.88 7.17 2.46
CA SER A 55 -2.82 8.05 1.97
C SER A 55 -1.50 7.80 2.69
N TYR A 56 -0.41 8.09 2.00
CA TYR A 56 0.94 8.08 2.58
C TYR A 56 1.78 9.20 1.96
N GLU A 57 2.90 9.52 2.57
CA GLU A 57 3.86 10.48 2.03
C GLU A 57 5.03 9.74 1.40
N GLY A 58 5.33 10.09 0.15
CA GLY A 58 6.35 9.40 -0.63
C GLY A 58 6.43 9.85 -2.08
N ILE A 59 6.97 8.98 -2.94
CA ILE A 59 7.19 9.28 -4.36
C ILE A 59 6.04 8.82 -5.28
N GLY A 60 5.11 7.98 -4.80
CA GLY A 60 4.03 7.46 -5.62
C GLY A 60 4.46 6.33 -6.57
N ALA A 61 5.14 5.33 -6.05
CA ALA A 61 5.49 4.12 -6.78
C ALA A 61 5.20 2.87 -5.93
N SER A 62 4.77 1.79 -6.58
CA SER A 62 4.71 0.46 -5.96
C SER A 62 5.97 -0.31 -6.31
N LEU A 63 6.54 -0.96 -5.32
CA LEU A 63 7.83 -1.63 -5.39
C LEU A 63 7.69 -3.11 -5.04
N GLN A 64 8.57 -3.93 -5.60
CA GLN A 64 8.73 -5.34 -5.23
C GLN A 64 10.20 -5.71 -5.19
N LEU A 65 10.54 -6.79 -4.48
CA LEU A 65 11.86 -7.40 -4.55
C LEU A 65 11.92 -8.32 -5.79
N ASP A 66 12.89 -8.09 -6.66
CA ASP A 66 13.23 -8.93 -7.81
C ASP A 66 14.69 -9.38 -7.67
N GLU A 67 14.88 -10.62 -7.24
CA GLU A 67 16.18 -11.15 -6.81
C GLU A 67 16.80 -10.31 -5.69
N GLU A 68 17.86 -9.57 -5.96
CA GLU A 68 18.56 -8.68 -5.03
C GLU A 68 18.23 -7.19 -5.23
N PHE A 69 17.36 -6.87 -6.20
CA PHE A 69 17.00 -5.49 -6.53
C PHE A 69 15.58 -5.14 -6.10
N VAL A 70 15.39 -3.91 -5.67
CA VAL A 70 14.05 -3.34 -5.51
C VAL A 70 13.60 -2.76 -6.85
N GLN A 71 12.59 -3.39 -7.45
CA GLN A 71 12.06 -3.06 -8.76
C GLN A 71 10.76 -2.25 -8.64
N VAL A 72 10.61 -1.25 -9.51
CA VAL A 72 9.37 -0.49 -9.67
C VAL A 72 8.36 -1.34 -10.44
N MET A 73 7.22 -1.63 -9.81
CA MET A 73 6.10 -2.32 -10.46
C MET A 73 5.22 -1.36 -11.23
N ASN A 74 4.77 -0.32 -10.56
CA ASN A 74 3.91 0.68 -11.15
C ASN A 74 4.22 2.06 -10.56
N VAL A 75 3.95 3.10 -11.34
CA VAL A 75 3.97 4.49 -10.90
C VAL A 75 2.53 4.95 -10.74
N ILE A 76 2.20 5.51 -9.56
CA ILE A 76 0.84 5.91 -9.19
C ILE A 76 0.51 7.23 -9.89
N PRO A 77 -0.57 7.28 -10.68
CA PRO A 77 -0.97 8.51 -11.37
C PRO A 77 -1.15 9.68 -10.39
N GLY A 78 -0.65 10.85 -10.77
CA GLY A 78 -0.73 12.06 -9.94
C GLY A 78 0.32 12.14 -8.82
N GLY A 79 1.08 11.08 -8.57
CA GLY A 79 2.20 11.11 -7.62
C GLY A 79 3.45 11.77 -8.20
N PRO A 80 4.43 12.16 -7.35
CA PRO A 80 5.67 12.83 -7.78
C PRO A 80 6.43 12.11 -8.89
N ALA A 81 6.56 10.80 -8.79
CA ALA A 81 7.24 9.98 -9.82
C ALA A 81 6.49 10.00 -11.16
N ALA A 82 5.15 10.03 -11.15
CA ALA A 82 4.34 10.13 -12.36
C ALA A 82 4.45 11.50 -13.01
N VAL A 83 4.47 12.56 -12.20
CA VAL A 83 4.61 13.94 -12.66
C VAL A 83 5.99 14.17 -13.26
N ASP A 84 7.03 13.64 -12.63
CA ASP A 84 8.40 13.69 -13.16
C ASP A 84 8.57 12.90 -14.48
N GLY A 85 7.97 11.72 -14.57
CA GLY A 85 7.89 10.87 -15.77
C GLY A 85 9.18 10.12 -16.13
N ARG A 86 10.28 10.28 -15.39
CA ARG A 86 11.54 9.55 -15.65
C ARG A 86 11.53 8.15 -15.05
N LEU A 87 10.90 7.95 -13.87
CA LEU A 87 10.77 6.64 -13.25
C LEU A 87 9.70 5.81 -13.96
N LYS A 88 10.04 4.59 -14.33
CA LYS A 88 9.16 3.69 -15.10
C LYS A 88 9.01 2.33 -14.42
N ALA A 89 7.96 1.62 -14.78
CA ALA A 89 7.83 0.21 -14.44
C ALA A 89 9.05 -0.57 -14.97
N THR A 90 9.48 -1.57 -14.20
CA THR A 90 10.67 -2.40 -14.40
C THR A 90 12.01 -1.75 -14.07
N ASP A 91 12.07 -0.45 -13.79
CA ASP A 91 13.30 0.19 -13.30
C ASP A 91 13.68 -0.40 -11.94
N ARG A 92 14.97 -0.49 -11.66
CA ARG A 92 15.55 -1.00 -10.42
C ARG A 92 16.21 0.12 -9.65
N ILE A 93 16.02 0.11 -8.33
CA ILE A 93 16.64 1.08 -7.42
C ILE A 93 17.89 0.44 -6.83
N THR A 94 19.06 1.03 -7.07
CA THR A 94 20.35 0.53 -6.60
C THR A 94 20.88 1.30 -5.40
N ALA A 95 20.56 2.59 -5.28
CA ALA A 95 20.90 3.38 -4.09
C ALA A 95 19.86 4.45 -3.78
N VAL A 96 19.81 4.86 -2.51
CA VAL A 96 18.90 5.89 -1.99
C VAL A 96 19.68 6.95 -1.21
N GLY A 97 19.49 8.21 -1.53
CA GLY A 97 20.02 9.37 -0.81
C GLY A 97 18.93 10.29 -0.29
N GLN A 98 19.22 11.01 0.79
CA GLN A 98 18.34 12.01 1.37
C GLN A 98 18.70 13.43 0.89
N ASP A 99 17.88 14.42 1.26
CA ASP A 99 18.00 15.83 0.85
C ASP A 99 19.23 16.55 1.47
N ASP A 100 19.79 15.99 2.52
CA ASP A 100 20.86 16.58 3.31
C ASP A 100 22.24 16.59 2.64
N GLY A 101 22.32 16.20 1.37
CA GLY A 101 23.57 16.11 0.59
C GLY A 101 24.45 14.94 0.99
N ASN A 102 23.99 14.06 1.88
CA ASN A 102 24.71 12.87 2.28
C ASN A 102 24.90 11.89 1.13
N GLU A 103 25.83 11.00 1.32
CA GLU A 103 26.19 9.95 0.36
C GLU A 103 24.98 9.07 0.03
N MET A 104 24.92 8.60 -1.21
CA MET A 104 23.94 7.61 -1.64
C MET A 104 24.23 6.29 -0.94
N VAL A 105 23.23 5.72 -0.29
CA VAL A 105 23.34 4.42 0.38
C VAL A 105 22.96 3.33 -0.60
N ASP A 106 23.88 2.42 -0.87
CA ASP A 106 23.60 1.22 -1.67
C ASP A 106 22.55 0.36 -0.94
N VAL A 107 21.51 -0.03 -1.67
CA VAL A 107 20.38 -0.81 -1.14
C VAL A 107 20.20 -2.16 -1.86
N VAL A 108 21.16 -2.56 -2.69
CA VAL A 108 21.14 -3.88 -3.34
C VAL A 108 21.24 -4.97 -2.29
N GLY A 109 20.37 -5.97 -2.39
CA GLY A 109 20.29 -7.07 -1.41
C GLY A 109 19.59 -6.75 -0.09
N TRP A 110 19.08 -5.53 0.08
CA TRP A 110 18.29 -5.17 1.27
C TRP A 110 16.89 -5.77 1.22
N GLU A 111 16.29 -5.92 2.40
CA GLU A 111 14.85 -6.26 2.48
C GLU A 111 14.01 -5.10 1.92
N LEU A 112 12.95 -5.44 1.20
CA LEU A 112 12.08 -4.45 0.52
C LEU A 112 11.61 -3.34 1.45
N ASP A 113 11.23 -3.71 2.66
CA ASP A 113 10.64 -2.80 3.62
C ASP A 113 11.63 -1.74 4.11
N ASP A 114 12.90 -2.13 4.29
CA ASP A 114 13.96 -1.20 4.72
C ASP A 114 14.24 -0.17 3.62
N VAL A 115 14.23 -0.60 2.37
CA VAL A 115 14.36 0.31 1.23
C VAL A 115 13.15 1.25 1.12
N VAL A 116 11.94 0.72 1.29
CA VAL A 116 10.70 1.52 1.29
C VAL A 116 10.73 2.60 2.38
N GLN A 117 11.21 2.28 3.59
CA GLN A 117 11.34 3.26 4.67
C GLN A 117 12.32 4.39 4.33
N LYS A 118 13.43 4.07 3.64
CA LYS A 118 14.37 5.11 3.18
C LYS A 118 13.79 6.00 2.08
N ILE A 119 12.93 5.44 1.22
CA ILE A 119 12.28 6.19 0.14
C ILE A 119 11.14 7.05 0.65
N ARG A 120 10.35 6.56 1.62
CA ARG A 120 9.30 7.34 2.31
C ARG A 120 9.92 8.46 3.16
N GLY A 121 9.13 9.41 3.53
CA GLY A 121 9.52 10.53 4.40
C GLY A 121 8.55 11.68 4.27
N PRO A 122 8.73 12.75 5.09
CA PRO A 122 7.79 13.87 5.14
C PRO A 122 7.56 14.54 3.79
N GLY A 123 6.30 14.88 3.51
CA GLY A 123 5.94 15.65 2.31
C GLY A 123 6.77 16.94 2.21
N GLY A 124 7.18 17.31 1.00
CA GLY A 124 8.05 18.43 0.72
C GLY A 124 9.55 18.14 0.87
N SER A 125 9.95 17.04 1.50
CA SER A 125 11.36 16.63 1.54
C SER A 125 11.76 15.94 0.23
N LYS A 126 13.06 15.97 -0.06
CA LYS A 126 13.60 15.34 -1.29
C LYS A 126 14.20 13.98 -1.01
N VAL A 127 14.14 13.11 -2.02
CA VAL A 127 14.83 11.83 -2.06
C VAL A 127 15.56 11.71 -3.40
N ARG A 128 16.76 11.18 -3.35
CA ARG A 128 17.56 10.85 -4.54
C ARG A 128 17.60 9.35 -4.70
N LEU A 129 17.27 8.87 -5.89
CA LEU A 129 17.28 7.46 -6.24
C LEU A 129 18.30 7.23 -7.34
N GLN A 130 19.17 6.27 -7.16
CA GLN A 130 20.00 5.74 -8.24
C GLN A 130 19.22 4.66 -8.94
N ILE A 131 19.01 4.86 -10.23
CA ILE A 131 18.11 4.04 -11.04
C ILE A 131 18.90 3.30 -12.11
N LEU A 132 18.74 1.99 -12.13
CA LEU A 132 19.14 1.11 -13.21
C LEU A 132 17.91 0.86 -14.09
N PRO A 133 17.88 1.33 -15.34
CA PRO A 133 16.74 1.11 -16.23
C PRO A 133 16.41 -0.37 -16.44
N GLY A 134 15.12 -0.68 -16.62
CA GLY A 134 14.66 -2.04 -16.82
C GLY A 134 15.37 -2.72 -17.99
N GLY A 135 15.89 -3.94 -17.76
CA GLY A 135 16.64 -4.72 -18.75
C GLY A 135 18.11 -4.34 -18.95
N ALA A 136 18.62 -3.30 -18.28
CA ALA A 136 20.05 -2.96 -18.30
C ALA A 136 20.85 -3.83 -17.33
N ALA A 137 22.11 -4.15 -17.68
CA ALA A 137 23.04 -4.78 -16.77
C ALA A 137 23.50 -3.78 -15.68
N PRO A 138 23.79 -4.24 -14.44
CA PRO A 138 24.30 -3.38 -13.37
C PRO A 138 25.56 -2.62 -13.81
N GLY A 139 25.66 -1.33 -13.45
CA GLY A 139 26.83 -0.49 -13.72
C GLY A 139 26.94 0.09 -15.13
N VAL A 140 26.00 -0.18 -16.03
CA VAL A 140 26.13 0.24 -17.43
C VAL A 140 25.41 1.56 -17.74
N THR A 141 24.27 1.85 -17.14
CA THR A 141 23.44 3.04 -17.48
C THR A 141 22.63 3.57 -16.31
N GLU A 142 23.23 3.63 -15.14
CA GLU A 142 22.56 4.19 -13.97
C GLU A 142 22.48 5.71 -14.03
N TYR A 143 21.38 6.27 -13.55
CA TYR A 143 21.21 7.71 -13.40
C TYR A 143 20.61 8.06 -12.04
N VAL A 144 20.89 9.27 -11.57
CA VAL A 144 20.30 9.76 -10.32
C VAL A 144 19.03 10.55 -10.63
N LEU A 145 17.95 10.16 -9.95
CA LEU A 145 16.65 10.80 -9.99
C LEU A 145 16.37 11.47 -8.65
N GLU A 146 16.19 12.78 -8.63
CA GLU A 146 15.71 13.51 -7.46
C GLU A 146 14.21 13.72 -7.55
N LEU A 147 13.48 13.37 -6.49
CA LEU A 147 12.03 13.53 -6.37
C LEU A 147 11.70 14.24 -5.05
N THR A 148 10.73 15.13 -5.09
CA THR A 148 10.14 15.72 -3.88
C THR A 148 8.97 14.86 -3.44
N ARG A 149 8.99 14.39 -2.19
CA ARG A 149 7.91 13.59 -1.63
C ARG A 149 6.65 14.41 -1.47
N ASP A 150 5.52 13.78 -1.69
CA ASP A 150 4.21 14.42 -1.51
C ASP A 150 3.19 13.41 -0.98
N LYS A 151 2.02 13.91 -0.60
CA LYS A 151 0.90 13.07 -0.14
C LYS A 151 0.28 12.32 -1.30
N ILE A 152 0.41 11.01 -1.29
CA ILE A 152 -0.15 10.08 -2.27
C ILE A 152 -1.49 9.57 -1.76
N LYS A 153 -2.55 9.71 -2.57
CA LYS A 153 -3.89 9.20 -2.24
C LYS A 153 -4.10 7.82 -2.86
N LEU A 154 -4.61 6.89 -2.07
CA LEU A 154 -4.94 5.54 -2.52
C LEU A 154 -6.42 5.47 -2.95
N GLU A 155 -6.81 6.26 -3.94
CA GLU A 155 -8.20 6.40 -4.39
C GLU A 155 -8.81 5.07 -4.88
N GLU A 156 -7.98 4.15 -5.36
CA GLU A 156 -8.44 2.82 -5.78
C GLU A 156 -8.98 1.96 -4.64
N GLN A 157 -8.55 2.23 -3.42
CA GLN A 157 -8.96 1.51 -2.21
C GLN A 157 -10.17 2.14 -1.52
N ALA A 158 -10.59 3.32 -1.95
CA ALA A 158 -11.78 3.99 -1.44
C ALA A 158 -13.08 3.32 -1.94
N ALA A 159 -14.18 3.60 -1.25
CA ALA A 159 -15.49 3.18 -1.70
C ALA A 159 -15.81 3.76 -3.09
N LYS A 160 -16.39 2.93 -3.96
CA LYS A 160 -16.76 3.28 -5.35
C LYS A 160 -18.23 2.99 -5.60
N LYS A 161 -18.81 3.70 -6.55
CA LYS A 161 -20.16 3.42 -7.04
C LYS A 161 -20.13 2.93 -8.46
N ASP A 162 -21.14 2.15 -8.81
CA ASP A 162 -21.46 1.76 -10.17
C ASP A 162 -22.98 1.72 -10.36
N VAL A 163 -23.44 1.75 -11.62
CA VAL A 163 -24.85 1.62 -11.97
C VAL A 163 -25.00 0.51 -13.00
N ILE A 164 -25.74 -0.52 -12.62
CA ILE A 164 -25.96 -1.70 -13.45
C ILE A 164 -27.38 -1.70 -13.98
N PRO A 165 -27.60 -1.65 -15.30
CA PRO A 165 -28.91 -1.85 -15.87
C PRO A 165 -29.35 -3.32 -15.76
N VAL A 166 -30.56 -3.53 -15.24
CA VAL A 166 -31.16 -4.87 -15.06
C VAL A 166 -32.53 -4.92 -15.74
N GLU A 167 -32.76 -5.93 -16.55
CA GLU A 167 -34.08 -6.18 -17.13
C GLU A 167 -35.04 -6.76 -16.09
N ARG A 168 -36.15 -6.06 -15.88
CA ARG A 168 -37.20 -6.52 -14.96
C ARG A 168 -38.59 -6.28 -15.59
N ASN A 169 -39.35 -7.36 -15.76
CA ASN A 169 -40.71 -7.32 -16.33
C ASN A 169 -40.80 -6.58 -17.69
N GLY A 170 -39.79 -6.75 -18.55
CA GLY A 170 -39.75 -6.09 -19.86
C GLY A 170 -39.35 -4.61 -19.84
N ALA A 171 -38.90 -4.08 -18.70
CA ALA A 171 -38.35 -2.74 -18.57
C ALA A 171 -36.95 -2.78 -17.98
N THR A 172 -36.07 -1.90 -18.47
CA THR A 172 -34.71 -1.74 -17.91
C THR A 172 -34.79 -0.83 -16.69
N VAL A 173 -34.31 -1.31 -15.55
CA VAL A 173 -34.19 -0.53 -14.31
C VAL A 173 -32.73 -0.45 -13.90
N ASN A 174 -32.31 0.70 -13.36
CA ASN A 174 -30.96 0.91 -12.89
C ASN A 174 -30.82 0.48 -11.43
N ILE A 175 -29.84 -0.34 -11.14
CA ILE A 175 -29.46 -0.73 -9.79
C ILE A 175 -28.13 -0.06 -9.45
N GLY A 176 -28.12 0.76 -8.39
CA GLY A 176 -26.90 1.34 -7.85
C GLY A 176 -26.11 0.27 -7.08
N VAL A 177 -24.81 0.24 -7.25
CA VAL A 177 -23.88 -0.61 -6.47
C VAL A 177 -22.88 0.30 -5.77
N ILE A 178 -22.70 0.12 -4.46
CA ILE A 178 -21.58 0.73 -3.73
C ILE A 178 -20.69 -0.40 -3.25
N THR A 179 -19.45 -0.42 -3.74
CA THR A 179 -18.42 -1.36 -3.31
C THR A 179 -17.52 -0.70 -2.27
N VAL A 180 -17.40 -1.33 -1.10
CA VAL A 180 -16.52 -0.92 -0.01
C VAL A 180 -15.46 -2.00 0.18
N PRO A 181 -14.26 -1.83 -0.40
CA PRO A 181 -13.19 -2.86 -0.36
C PRO A 181 -12.65 -3.09 1.05
N SER A 182 -12.65 -2.06 1.89
CA SER A 182 -12.26 -2.09 3.31
C SER A 182 -12.91 -0.93 4.06
N PHE A 183 -12.96 -1.03 5.39
CA PHE A 183 -13.33 0.13 6.22
C PHE A 183 -12.09 0.99 6.48
N TYR A 184 -12.24 2.29 6.35
CA TYR A 184 -11.18 3.29 6.51
C TYR A 184 -11.68 4.55 7.21
N GLN A 185 -10.76 5.19 7.93
CA GLN A 185 -10.99 6.48 8.57
C GLN A 185 -9.64 7.15 8.88
N ASP A 186 -9.44 8.37 8.43
CA ASP A 186 -8.27 9.18 8.80
C ASP A 186 -8.44 9.67 10.25
N PHE A 187 -7.90 8.88 11.19
CA PHE A 187 -7.98 9.19 12.62
C PHE A 187 -7.21 10.46 12.97
N ASP A 188 -6.09 10.72 12.30
CA ASP A 188 -5.25 11.88 12.60
C ASP A 188 -5.95 13.18 12.16
N ALA A 189 -6.56 13.20 10.96
CA ALA A 189 -7.37 14.32 10.51
C ALA A 189 -8.60 14.55 11.41
N ARG A 190 -9.26 13.46 11.82
CA ARG A 190 -10.37 13.54 12.79
C ARG A 190 -9.93 14.13 14.13
N ASN A 191 -8.78 13.69 14.67
CA ASN A 191 -8.26 14.16 15.95
C ASN A 191 -7.82 15.63 15.90
N ARG A 192 -7.39 16.12 14.72
CA ARG A 192 -7.14 17.53 14.47
C ARG A 192 -8.41 18.38 14.34
N GLY A 193 -9.59 17.74 14.37
CA GLY A 193 -10.89 18.42 14.26
C GLY A 193 -11.27 18.80 12.83
N GLU A 194 -10.66 18.22 11.82
CA GLU A 194 -11.04 18.41 10.42
C GLU A 194 -12.47 17.88 10.18
N LYS A 195 -13.33 18.73 9.61
CA LYS A 195 -14.75 18.37 9.41
C LYS A 195 -14.98 17.40 8.26
N ASP A 196 -14.12 17.44 7.23
CA ASP A 196 -14.23 16.62 6.02
C ASP A 196 -13.03 15.67 5.87
N TYR A 197 -12.79 14.86 6.90
CA TYR A 197 -11.76 13.83 6.85
C TYR A 197 -12.23 12.59 6.06
N ILE A 198 -11.28 11.91 5.42
CA ILE A 198 -11.54 10.66 4.68
C ILE A 198 -12.08 9.59 5.64
N SER A 199 -13.24 9.01 5.29
CA SER A 199 -13.82 7.88 6.00
C SER A 199 -14.83 7.14 5.13
N THR A 200 -14.99 5.84 5.38
CA THR A 200 -16.03 5.03 4.72
C THR A 200 -17.41 5.66 4.86
N THR A 201 -17.75 6.16 6.05
CA THR A 201 -19.06 6.80 6.29
C THR A 201 -19.26 8.05 5.43
N ARG A 202 -18.25 8.91 5.32
CA ARG A 202 -18.29 10.10 4.48
C ARG A 202 -18.51 9.73 3.01
N ASP A 203 -17.69 8.81 2.51
CA ASP A 203 -17.71 8.45 1.10
C ASP A 203 -18.97 7.71 0.72
N VAL A 204 -19.45 6.77 1.52
CA VAL A 204 -20.74 6.08 1.28
C VAL A 204 -21.89 7.08 1.28
N ARG A 205 -21.91 8.06 2.20
CA ARG A 205 -22.94 9.11 2.21
C ARG A 205 -22.92 9.95 0.94
N ARG A 206 -21.73 10.35 0.47
CA ARG A 206 -21.54 11.09 -0.78
C ARG A 206 -22.02 10.26 -1.97
N LEU A 207 -21.58 8.99 -2.08
CA LEU A 207 -21.96 8.11 -3.19
C LEU A 207 -23.47 7.81 -3.22
N LEU A 208 -24.11 7.65 -2.07
CA LEU A 208 -25.57 7.54 -1.97
C LEU A 208 -26.27 8.79 -2.48
N GLY A 209 -25.75 9.97 -2.15
CA GLY A 209 -26.27 11.24 -2.64
C GLY A 209 -26.15 11.37 -4.16
N GLU A 210 -25.08 10.86 -4.76
CA GLU A 210 -24.86 10.82 -6.20
C GLU A 210 -25.82 9.82 -6.88
N LEU A 211 -25.92 8.58 -6.37
CA LEU A 211 -26.79 7.54 -6.92
C LEU A 211 -28.27 7.93 -6.89
N ARG A 212 -28.71 8.67 -5.86
CA ARG A 212 -30.09 9.20 -5.82
C ARG A 212 -30.43 10.09 -7.02
N LYS A 213 -29.46 10.79 -7.58
CA LYS A 213 -29.64 11.65 -8.77
C LYS A 213 -29.71 10.84 -10.07
N GLU A 214 -29.29 9.59 -10.05
CA GLU A 214 -29.24 8.68 -11.21
C GLU A 214 -30.51 7.81 -11.34
N ASN A 215 -31.57 8.12 -10.58
CA ASN A 215 -32.88 7.42 -10.64
C ASN A 215 -32.75 5.91 -10.49
N ILE A 216 -31.96 5.43 -9.52
CA ILE A 216 -31.83 3.99 -9.24
C ILE A 216 -33.11 3.44 -8.63
N ALA A 217 -33.50 2.23 -9.06
CA ALA A 217 -34.65 1.50 -8.54
C ALA A 217 -34.31 0.66 -7.28
N GLY A 218 -33.03 0.42 -7.02
CA GLY A 218 -32.53 -0.32 -5.89
C GLY A 218 -31.04 -0.08 -5.64
N LEU A 219 -30.56 -0.50 -4.47
CA LEU A 219 -29.17 -0.36 -4.07
C LEU A 219 -28.62 -1.71 -3.63
N VAL A 220 -27.41 -2.03 -4.07
CA VAL A 220 -26.58 -3.12 -3.53
C VAL A 220 -25.38 -2.48 -2.81
N LEU A 221 -25.16 -2.87 -1.56
CA LEU A 221 -23.97 -2.53 -0.82
C LEU A 221 -23.07 -3.78 -0.78
N ASP A 222 -21.99 -3.73 -1.54
CA ASP A 222 -20.98 -4.79 -1.58
C ASP A 222 -19.89 -4.49 -0.54
N LEU A 223 -19.89 -5.28 0.53
CA LEU A 223 -18.89 -5.25 1.59
C LEU A 223 -17.88 -6.39 1.40
N GLY A 224 -17.51 -6.68 0.18
CA GLY A 224 -16.49 -7.65 -0.18
C GLY A 224 -15.15 -7.27 0.42
N LEU A 225 -15.04 -7.41 1.74
CA LEU A 225 -13.83 -7.15 2.52
C LEU A 225 -12.74 -8.08 2.00
N ARG A 226 -11.95 -7.59 1.05
CA ARG A 226 -10.69 -8.24 0.73
C ARG A 226 -9.80 -8.02 1.94
N GLN A 227 -9.57 -9.11 2.69
CA GLN A 227 -8.54 -9.06 3.73
C GLN A 227 -7.26 -8.51 3.10
N PRO A 228 -6.62 -7.50 3.71
CA PRO A 228 -5.35 -7.00 3.22
C PRO A 228 -4.40 -8.17 3.02
N LEU A 229 -3.74 -8.24 1.88
CA LEU A 229 -2.89 -9.39 1.48
C LEU A 229 -1.79 -9.73 2.49
N HIS A 230 -1.44 -8.80 3.38
CA HIS A 230 -0.46 -9.04 4.46
C HIS A 230 -1.00 -9.87 5.63
N GLN A 231 -2.33 -9.94 5.83
CA GLN A 231 -2.95 -10.81 6.83
C GLN A 231 -3.25 -12.22 6.30
N VAL A 232 -3.16 -12.43 4.99
CA VAL A 232 -3.28 -13.77 4.40
C VAL A 232 -1.89 -14.42 4.44
N PRO A 233 -1.71 -15.55 5.14
CA PRO A 233 -0.47 -16.32 5.08
C PRO A 233 -0.03 -16.48 3.61
N ARG A 234 1.25 -16.28 3.31
CA ARG A 234 1.79 -16.33 1.93
C ARG A 234 1.39 -17.61 1.17
N GLU A 235 1.10 -18.67 1.89
CA GLU A 235 0.70 -19.99 1.38
C GLU A 235 -0.74 -20.03 0.84
N LEU A 236 -1.59 -19.06 1.22
CA LEU A 236 -3.00 -18.97 0.81
C LEU A 236 -3.28 -17.82 -0.17
N ARG A 237 -2.25 -17.10 -0.61
CA ARG A 237 -2.44 -16.04 -1.61
C ARG A 237 -2.77 -16.68 -2.95
N PRO A 238 -3.89 -16.27 -3.61
CA PRO A 238 -4.15 -16.74 -4.96
C PRO A 238 -2.97 -16.34 -5.85
N GLN A 239 -2.41 -17.32 -6.57
CA GLN A 239 -1.48 -17.01 -7.65
C GLN A 239 -2.25 -16.17 -8.67
N GLN A 240 -1.93 -14.90 -8.77
CA GLN A 240 -2.40 -14.10 -9.90
C GLN A 240 -1.74 -14.71 -11.14
N ARG A 241 -2.53 -15.48 -11.89
CA ARG A 241 -2.16 -15.83 -13.26
C ARG A 241 -2.21 -14.54 -14.07
N VAL A 242 -1.11 -14.28 -14.73
CA VAL A 242 -0.91 -13.27 -15.76
C VAL A 242 -1.97 -13.37 -16.83
#